data_8ca52f5b3bbea057685897d47cac2d24
#
_entry.id   8ca52f5b3bbea057685897d47cac2d24
#
_cell.length_a   1.000
_cell.length_b   1.000
_cell.length_c   1.000
_cell.angle_alpha   90.00
_cell.angle_beta   90.00
_cell.angle_gamma   90.00
#
_symmetry.space_group_name_H-M   'P 1'
#
loop_
_entity.id
_entity.type
_entity.pdbx_description
1 polymer ?
#
loop_
_entity_poly.entity_id
_entity_poly.type
_entity_poly.pdbx_seq_one_letter_code
_entity_poly.pdbx_strand_id
1 'polypeptide(L)'
;LDSYQKRFPAMKIDMVESALMLLRQASLLIRILDAYFAKHNLSQLRFLILVVLDREIDRDGLMASEIAARLDVSRPVMARTLKTLSDDELLYFNEHDADGRAKLVRLTSKGRWTLNEALPGYYREIEQFMVSSQDGSTP
;
A
#
# COMPACT_ATOMS: atom_id res chain seq x y z
N LEU A 1 32.51 2.30 -2.37
CA LEU A 1 32.44 1.73 -1.00
C LEU A 1 33.80 1.30 -0.45
N ASP A 2 34.79 0.98 -1.31
CA ASP A 2 36.09 0.53 -0.85
C ASP A 2 36.79 1.56 0.03
N SER A 3 36.67 2.86 -0.32
CA SER A 3 37.27 3.93 0.46
C SER A 3 36.65 4.04 1.85
N TYR A 4 35.36 3.78 1.96
CA TYR A 4 34.68 3.77 3.27
C TYR A 4 35.11 2.58 4.11
N GLN A 5 35.34 1.43 3.50
CA GLN A 5 35.80 0.25 4.24
C GLN A 5 37.18 0.47 4.82
N LYS A 6 38.09 1.17 4.11
CA LYS A 6 39.42 1.54 4.64
C LYS A 6 39.31 2.43 5.84
N ARG A 7 38.33 3.38 5.86
CA ARG A 7 38.10 4.28 6.98
C ARG A 7 37.38 3.61 8.14
N PHE A 8 36.54 2.59 7.86
CA PHE A 8 35.75 1.89 8.85
C PHE A 8 35.90 0.38 8.62
N PRO A 9 37.00 -0.21 9.15
CA PRO A 9 37.29 -1.63 8.88
C PRO A 9 36.22 -2.62 9.35
N ALA A 10 35.36 -2.21 10.31
CA ALA A 10 34.28 -3.06 10.79
C ALA A 10 33.10 -3.15 9.80
N MET A 11 33.07 -2.29 8.78
CA MET A 11 32.00 -2.28 7.80
C MET A 11 32.08 -3.53 6.91
N LYS A 12 30.95 -4.23 6.78
CA LYS A 12 30.83 -5.39 5.89
C LYS A 12 30.30 -4.91 4.56
N ILE A 13 31.17 -4.77 3.59
CA ILE A 13 30.88 -4.13 2.31
C ILE A 13 29.77 -4.85 1.54
N ASP A 14 29.79 -6.20 1.56
CA ASP A 14 28.78 -7.01 0.84
C ASP A 14 27.37 -6.77 1.39
N MET A 15 27.27 -6.65 2.71
CA MET A 15 25.97 -6.39 3.36
C MET A 15 25.45 -4.99 3.02
N VAL A 16 26.35 -4.00 3.00
CA VAL A 16 25.98 -2.64 2.63
C VAL A 16 25.54 -2.55 1.18
N GLU A 17 26.28 -3.19 0.27
CA GLU A 17 25.92 -3.23 -1.15
C GLU A 17 24.58 -3.90 -1.36
N SER A 18 24.31 -5.01 -0.66
CA SER A 18 23.02 -5.71 -0.74
C SER A 18 21.88 -4.83 -0.27
N ALA A 19 22.08 -4.10 0.82
CA ALA A 19 21.06 -3.18 1.34
C ALA A 19 20.77 -2.04 0.36
N LEU A 20 21.83 -1.47 -0.25
CA LEU A 20 21.66 -0.42 -1.24
C LEU A 20 20.92 -0.92 -2.48
N MET A 21 21.22 -2.14 -2.91
CA MET A 21 20.53 -2.77 -4.04
C MET A 21 19.04 -3.00 -3.71
N LEU A 22 18.76 -3.48 -2.50
CA LEU A 22 17.39 -3.69 -2.05
C LEU A 22 16.59 -2.37 -2.04
N LEU A 23 17.20 -1.30 -1.53
CA LEU A 23 16.55 0.01 -1.50
C LEU A 23 16.30 0.52 -2.92
N ARG A 24 17.24 0.33 -3.84
CA ARG A 24 17.06 0.72 -5.23
C ARG A 24 15.92 -0.05 -5.89
N GLN A 25 15.89 -1.36 -5.70
CA GLN A 25 14.84 -2.20 -6.27
C GLN A 25 13.46 -1.84 -5.70
N ALA A 26 13.38 -1.58 -4.40
CA ALA A 26 12.14 -1.15 -3.77
C ALA A 26 11.67 0.19 -4.35
N SER A 27 12.58 1.12 -4.57
CA SER A 27 12.26 2.42 -5.16
C SER A 27 11.71 2.29 -6.58
N LEU A 28 12.31 1.40 -7.39
CA LEU A 28 11.85 1.14 -8.75
C LEU A 28 10.46 0.50 -8.74
N LEU A 29 10.24 -0.47 -7.86
CA LEU A 29 8.94 -1.13 -7.76
C LEU A 29 7.85 -0.14 -7.32
N ILE A 30 8.15 0.71 -6.35
CA ILE A 30 7.21 1.74 -5.89
C ILE A 30 6.80 2.64 -7.06
N ARG A 31 7.75 3.07 -7.89
CA ARG A 31 7.45 3.92 -9.05
C ARG A 31 6.55 3.22 -10.07
N ILE A 32 6.83 1.94 -10.33
CA ILE A 32 6.02 1.14 -11.26
C ILE A 32 4.59 1.02 -10.73
N LEU A 33 4.45 0.71 -9.44
CA LEU A 33 3.13 0.55 -8.83
C LEU A 33 2.38 1.87 -8.74
N ASP A 34 3.06 2.98 -8.41
CA ASP A 34 2.41 4.29 -8.38
C ASP A 34 1.85 4.67 -9.74
N ALA A 35 2.62 4.44 -10.82
CA ALA A 35 2.16 4.71 -12.18
C ALA A 35 0.96 3.82 -12.54
N TYR A 36 0.98 2.57 -12.12
CA TYR A 36 -0.13 1.64 -12.34
C TYR A 36 -1.39 2.11 -11.60
N PHE A 37 -1.26 2.41 -10.31
CA PHE A 37 -2.41 2.85 -9.51
C PHE A 37 -3.03 4.14 -10.04
N ALA A 38 -2.21 5.05 -10.56
CA ALA A 38 -2.70 6.30 -11.11
C ALA A 38 -3.70 6.07 -12.25
N LYS A 39 -3.52 5.01 -13.03
CA LYS A 39 -4.45 4.64 -14.11
C LYS A 39 -5.83 4.25 -13.58
N HIS A 40 -5.91 3.84 -12.33
CA HIS A 40 -7.15 3.45 -11.67
C HIS A 40 -7.65 4.52 -10.69
N ASN A 41 -7.07 5.71 -10.75
CA ASN A 41 -7.36 6.81 -9.83
C ASN A 41 -7.12 6.40 -8.37
N LEU A 42 -6.05 5.62 -8.15
CA LEU A 42 -5.66 5.12 -6.84
C LEU A 42 -4.22 5.52 -6.53
N SER A 43 -3.86 5.40 -5.28
CA SER A 43 -2.49 5.38 -4.77
C SER A 43 -2.28 4.05 -4.07
N GLN A 44 -1.03 3.76 -3.68
CA GLN A 44 -0.78 2.53 -2.93
C GLN A 44 -1.60 2.49 -1.64
N LEU A 45 -1.64 3.59 -0.90
CA LEU A 45 -2.39 3.64 0.37
C LEU A 45 -3.89 3.45 0.12
N ARG A 46 -4.47 4.15 -0.87
CA ARG A 46 -5.88 4.01 -1.20
C ARG A 46 -6.21 2.57 -1.59
N PHE A 47 -5.35 1.96 -2.41
CA PHE A 47 -5.51 0.55 -2.81
C PHE A 47 -5.47 -0.39 -1.60
N LEU A 48 -4.49 -0.21 -0.71
CA LEU A 48 -4.36 -1.06 0.48
C LEU A 48 -5.55 -0.94 1.42
N ILE A 49 -6.12 0.26 1.54
CA ILE A 49 -7.35 0.44 2.33
C ILE A 49 -8.49 -0.37 1.74
N LEU A 50 -8.67 -0.33 0.42
CA LEU A 50 -9.71 -1.13 -0.23
C LEU A 50 -9.50 -2.62 0.01
N VAL A 51 -8.25 -3.09 -0.06
CA VAL A 51 -7.91 -4.50 0.20
C VAL A 51 -8.27 -4.90 1.62
N VAL A 52 -7.87 -4.08 2.61
CA VAL A 52 -8.15 -4.37 4.03
C VAL A 52 -9.65 -4.47 4.26
N LEU A 53 -10.43 -3.55 3.70
CA LEU A 53 -11.89 -3.56 3.85
C LEU A 53 -12.53 -4.74 3.14
N ASP A 54 -12.03 -5.09 1.96
CA ASP A 54 -12.57 -6.22 1.18
C ASP A 54 -12.35 -7.55 1.87
N ARG A 55 -11.24 -7.68 2.60
CA ARG A 55 -10.90 -8.93 3.30
C ARG A 55 -11.65 -9.11 4.62
N GLU A 56 -12.32 -8.08 5.12
CA GLU A 56 -13.03 -8.14 6.39
C GLU A 56 -14.48 -8.56 6.14
N ILE A 57 -14.71 -9.87 6.08
CA ILE A 57 -16.04 -10.42 5.74
C ILE A 57 -16.89 -10.75 6.96
N ASP A 58 -16.28 -10.88 8.15
CA ASP A 58 -16.98 -11.31 9.36
C ASP A 58 -17.50 -10.16 10.22
N ARG A 59 -17.23 -8.92 9.81
CA ARG A 59 -17.61 -7.72 10.55
C ARG A 59 -18.32 -6.74 9.63
N ASP A 60 -19.11 -5.85 10.24
CA ASP A 60 -19.85 -4.82 9.50
C ASP A 60 -18.97 -3.65 9.05
N GLY A 61 -17.66 -3.79 9.14
CA GLY A 61 -16.70 -2.79 8.75
C GLY A 61 -15.57 -2.68 9.79
N LEU A 62 -14.69 -1.73 9.58
CA LEU A 62 -13.56 -1.46 10.46
C LEU A 62 -13.57 0.00 10.87
N MET A 63 -13.11 0.28 12.09
CA MET A 63 -12.87 1.66 12.51
C MET A 63 -11.61 2.21 11.82
N ALA A 64 -11.57 3.52 11.61
CA ALA A 64 -10.41 4.17 11.03
C ALA A 64 -9.12 3.85 11.78
N SER A 65 -9.18 3.79 13.13
CA SER A 65 -8.03 3.45 13.95
C SER A 65 -7.52 2.04 13.70
N GLU A 66 -8.42 1.08 13.43
CA GLU A 66 -8.04 -0.29 13.13
C GLU A 66 -7.32 -0.37 11.78
N ILE A 67 -7.83 0.34 10.78
CA ILE A 67 -7.21 0.38 9.45
C ILE A 67 -5.81 1.02 9.54
N ALA A 68 -5.71 2.13 10.27
CA ALA A 68 -4.44 2.83 10.46
C ALA A 68 -3.40 1.94 11.13
N ALA A 69 -3.81 1.17 12.14
CA ALA A 69 -2.91 0.25 12.84
C ALA A 69 -2.44 -0.87 11.93
N ARG A 70 -3.35 -1.46 11.13
CA ARG A 70 -3.00 -2.56 10.21
C ARG A 70 -2.04 -2.13 9.12
N LEU A 71 -2.14 -0.89 8.65
CA LEU A 71 -1.31 -0.36 7.57
C LEU A 71 -0.12 0.46 8.07
N ASP A 72 0.02 0.59 9.39
CA ASP A 72 1.09 1.38 10.01
C ASP A 72 1.13 2.81 9.46
N VAL A 73 -0.01 3.46 9.48
CA VAL A 73 -0.20 4.83 8.97
C VAL A 73 -0.71 5.69 10.12
N SER A 74 -0.25 6.93 10.18
CA SER A 74 -0.70 7.86 11.21
C SER A 74 -2.20 8.15 11.09
N ARG A 75 -2.83 8.47 12.22
CA ARG A 75 -4.26 8.77 12.24
C ARG A 75 -4.65 9.96 11.36
N PRO A 76 -3.89 11.08 11.34
CA PRO A 76 -4.22 12.19 10.45
C PRO A 76 -4.15 11.85 8.97
N VAL A 77 -3.14 11.08 8.56
CA VAL A 77 -3.01 10.61 7.17
C VAL A 77 -4.18 9.69 6.82
N MET A 78 -4.52 8.77 7.72
CA MET A 78 -5.65 7.85 7.50
C MET A 78 -6.97 8.63 7.37
N ALA A 79 -7.21 9.59 8.25
CA ALA A 79 -8.44 10.36 8.20
C ALA A 79 -8.60 11.12 6.88
N ARG A 80 -7.52 11.75 6.40
CA ARG A 80 -7.54 12.45 5.11
C ARG A 80 -7.79 11.50 3.94
N THR A 81 -7.11 10.36 3.96
CA THR A 81 -7.23 9.38 2.87
C THR A 81 -8.62 8.77 2.82
N LEU A 82 -9.18 8.42 3.99
CA LEU A 82 -10.55 7.90 4.05
C LEU A 82 -11.56 8.93 3.55
N LYS A 83 -11.33 10.22 3.86
CA LYS A 83 -12.20 11.28 3.36
C LYS A 83 -12.18 11.36 1.85
N THR A 84 -10.99 11.30 1.22
CA THR A 84 -10.89 11.33 -0.24
C THR A 84 -11.57 10.11 -0.87
N LEU A 85 -11.44 8.94 -0.25
CA LEU A 85 -12.11 7.73 -0.73
C LEU A 85 -13.62 7.84 -0.59
N SER A 86 -14.09 8.45 0.49
CA SER A 86 -15.52 8.70 0.69
C SER A 86 -16.05 9.72 -0.33
N ASP A 87 -15.30 10.77 -0.59
CA ASP A 87 -15.66 11.79 -1.59
C ASP A 87 -15.78 11.17 -2.99
N ASP A 88 -14.93 10.17 -3.29
CA ASP A 88 -14.98 9.45 -4.57
C ASP A 88 -15.99 8.29 -4.54
N GLU A 89 -16.73 8.15 -3.46
CA GLU A 89 -17.78 7.14 -3.29
C GLU A 89 -17.26 5.70 -3.33
N LEU A 90 -16.01 5.48 -2.93
CA LEU A 90 -15.42 4.14 -2.89
C LEU A 90 -15.65 3.44 -1.55
N LEU A 91 -15.91 4.21 -0.51
CA LEU A 91 -16.28 3.71 0.80
C LEU A 91 -17.27 4.66 1.45
N TYR A 92 -17.86 4.21 2.57
CA TYR A 92 -18.76 5.06 3.36
C TYR A 92 -18.58 4.75 4.84
N PHE A 93 -19.01 5.72 5.66
CA PHE A 93 -18.98 5.58 7.11
C PHE A 93 -20.38 5.20 7.59
N ASN A 94 -20.44 4.12 8.36
CA ASN A 94 -21.68 3.62 8.91
C ASN A 94 -21.65 3.79 10.44
N GLU A 95 -22.62 4.51 10.97
CA GLU A 95 -22.75 4.64 12.41
C GLU A 95 -23.35 3.36 12.97
N HIS A 96 -22.54 2.62 13.72
CA HIS A 96 -22.93 1.33 14.27
C HIS A 96 -23.22 1.40 15.78
N ASP A 97 -22.81 2.49 16.41
CA ASP A 97 -22.94 2.68 17.85
C ASP A 97 -24.09 3.66 18.12
N ALA A 98 -24.91 3.33 19.12
CA ALA A 98 -26.07 4.13 19.48
C ALA A 98 -25.69 5.56 19.88
N ASP A 99 -24.48 5.79 20.40
CA ASP A 99 -24.01 7.13 20.77
C ASP A 99 -23.16 7.80 19.71
N GLY A 100 -22.98 7.18 18.55
CA GLY A 100 -22.28 7.77 17.41
C GLY A 100 -20.78 7.91 17.56
N ARG A 101 -20.17 7.28 18.55
CA ARG A 101 -18.72 7.40 18.79
C ARG A 101 -17.88 6.55 17.87
N ALA A 102 -18.40 5.40 17.47
CA ALA A 102 -17.69 4.47 16.63
C ALA A 102 -18.33 4.46 15.25
N LYS A 103 -17.57 4.91 14.25
CA LYS A 103 -17.99 4.83 12.87
C LYS A 103 -17.22 3.69 12.21
N LEU A 104 -17.95 2.81 11.56
CA LEU A 104 -17.37 1.72 10.79
C LEU A 104 -17.23 2.14 9.34
N VAL A 105 -16.10 1.79 8.73
CA VAL A 105 -15.83 2.09 7.34
C VAL A 105 -16.14 0.82 6.53
N ARG A 106 -16.88 0.97 5.43
CA ARG A 106 -17.25 -0.14 4.56
C ARG A 106 -17.08 0.26 3.10
N LEU A 107 -16.80 -0.73 2.26
CA LEU A 107 -16.75 -0.52 0.82
C LEU A 107 -18.14 -0.29 0.25
N THR A 108 -18.23 0.62 -0.72
CA THR A 108 -19.38 0.70 -1.61
C THR A 108 -19.26 -0.36 -2.70
N SER A 109 -20.32 -0.56 -3.48
CA SER A 109 -20.25 -1.40 -4.68
C SER A 109 -19.22 -0.87 -5.67
N LYS A 110 -19.12 0.45 -5.79
CA LYS A 110 -18.13 1.10 -6.65
C LYS A 110 -16.70 0.83 -6.15
N GLY A 111 -16.51 0.87 -4.82
CA GLY A 111 -15.20 0.58 -4.23
C GLY A 111 -14.76 -0.85 -4.51
N ARG A 112 -15.68 -1.80 -4.35
CA ARG A 112 -15.39 -3.21 -4.64
C ARG A 112 -15.11 -3.43 -6.12
N TRP A 113 -15.87 -2.78 -6.99
CA TRP A 113 -15.63 -2.86 -8.43
C TRP A 113 -14.26 -2.28 -8.79
N THR A 114 -13.91 -1.12 -8.23
CA THR A 114 -12.62 -0.47 -8.49
C THR A 114 -11.46 -1.38 -8.07
N LEU A 115 -11.57 -1.99 -6.89
CA LEU A 115 -10.56 -2.93 -6.41
C LEU A 115 -10.42 -4.13 -7.36
N ASN A 116 -11.55 -4.73 -7.75
CA ASN A 116 -11.54 -5.91 -8.59
C ASN A 116 -10.97 -5.62 -9.99
N GLU A 117 -11.18 -4.42 -10.50
CA GLU A 117 -10.58 -4.00 -11.77
C GLU A 117 -9.08 -3.78 -11.65
N ALA A 118 -8.60 -3.35 -10.49
CA ALA A 118 -7.18 -3.06 -10.29
C ALA A 118 -6.34 -4.31 -9.99
N LEU A 119 -6.92 -5.33 -9.35
CA LEU A 119 -6.17 -6.49 -8.85
C LEU A 119 -5.40 -7.27 -9.93
N PRO A 120 -6.00 -7.64 -11.06
CA PRO A 120 -5.26 -8.45 -12.04
C PRO A 120 -4.00 -7.78 -12.59
N GLY A 121 -4.09 -6.50 -12.92
CA GLY A 121 -2.94 -5.75 -13.42
C GLY A 121 -1.88 -5.51 -12.33
N TYR A 122 -2.31 -5.33 -11.09
CA TYR A 122 -1.41 -5.22 -9.96
C TYR A 122 -0.55 -6.49 -9.83
N TYR A 123 -1.18 -7.66 -9.90
CA TYR A 123 -0.45 -8.92 -9.84
C TYR A 123 0.53 -9.07 -11.00
N ARG A 124 0.14 -8.66 -12.21
CA ARG A 124 1.01 -8.72 -13.38
C ARG A 124 2.23 -7.81 -13.23
N GLU A 125 2.03 -6.59 -12.73
CA GLU A 125 3.15 -5.65 -12.52
C GLU A 125 4.16 -6.20 -11.52
N ILE A 126 3.68 -6.78 -10.42
CA ILE A 126 4.55 -7.39 -9.41
C ILE A 126 5.28 -8.59 -10.00
N GLU A 127 4.58 -9.47 -10.70
CA GLU A 127 5.17 -10.67 -11.29
C GLU A 127 6.27 -10.29 -12.28
N GLN A 128 6.01 -9.37 -13.18
CA GLN A 128 6.99 -8.91 -14.17
C GLN A 128 8.23 -8.32 -13.51
N PHE A 129 8.03 -7.50 -12.50
CA PHE A 129 9.16 -6.90 -11.77
C PHE A 129 9.99 -7.97 -11.06
N MET A 130 9.34 -8.89 -10.37
CA MET A 130 10.06 -9.93 -9.60
C MET A 130 10.82 -10.87 -10.51
N VAL A 131 10.27 -11.24 -11.66
CA VAL A 131 10.96 -12.06 -12.66
C VAL A 131 12.20 -11.32 -13.19
N SER A 132 12.06 -10.06 -13.58
CA SER A 132 13.20 -9.24 -14.03
C SER A 132 14.28 -9.11 -12.97
N SER A 133 13.87 -8.93 -11.71
CA SER A 133 14.80 -8.79 -10.59
C SER A 133 15.56 -10.08 -10.36
N GLN A 134 14.90 -11.25 -10.46
CA GLN A 134 15.53 -12.55 -10.29
C GLN A 134 16.52 -12.88 -11.42
N ASP A 135 16.24 -12.40 -12.64
CA ASP A 135 17.11 -12.61 -13.80
C ASP A 135 18.33 -11.69 -13.80
N GLY A 136 18.47 -10.85 -12.76
CA GLY A 136 19.57 -9.90 -12.67
C GLY A 136 19.43 -8.70 -13.61
N SER A 137 18.35 -8.60 -14.35
CA SER A 137 18.09 -7.44 -15.18
C SER A 137 17.53 -6.31 -14.35
N THR A 138 17.97 -5.09 -14.66
CA THR A 138 17.46 -3.90 -13.96
C THR A 138 16.33 -3.32 -14.77
N PRO A 139 15.12 -3.27 -14.23
CA PRO A 139 14.00 -2.68 -14.98
C PRO A 139 14.16 -1.19 -15.19
#